data_f069c4e9610aac73af8a12c55a76fc79
#
_entry.id   f069c4e9610aac73af8a12c55a76fc79
#
_cell.length_a   1.000
_cell.length_b   1.000
_cell.length_c   1.000
_cell.angle_alpha   90.00
_cell.angle_beta   90.00
_cell.angle_gamma   90.00
#
_symmetry.space_group_name_H-M   'P 1'
#
loop_
_entity.id
_entity.type
_entity.pdbx_description
1 polymer ?
#
loop_
_entity_poly.entity_id
_entity_poly.type
_entity_poly.pdbx_seq_one_letter_code
_entity_poly.pdbx_strand_id
1 'polypeptide(L)'
;MNKALYSTKLGKYYIAKCEDFIKHSKLQGKVQLILTSPPFPLNKKKKYGNFCGEEYKSWFVSLAPLFESLLTDDGSIVIEMGNSWEKGRPIQSLLHLKSLMEFVENKDANLRLCQEFICYNPARLPSPAEWVTVKKIRAIDSFTHIWWMSKNDYPKANNQRILRPYSKSMQKLLSSGKYNAGARPSEHKISEKSFLKENKGSISHNVLELSSINGDDLRLPYSMLSIANTKSNDFYTRTCKKRGFTPHPARMPLELASFFIDFLTDEGDIVFDPFGGSNTTGFCA
;
A
#
# COMPACT_ATOMS: atom_id res chain seq x y z
N MET A 1 7.70 20.30 21.23
CA MET A 1 7.19 18.96 20.85
C MET A 1 5.67 18.98 20.87
N ASN A 2 5.03 18.55 19.80
CA ASN A 2 3.57 18.45 19.80
C ASN A 2 3.14 17.38 20.81
N LYS A 3 2.12 17.72 21.61
CA LYS A 3 1.52 16.74 22.56
C LYS A 3 0.76 15.69 21.75
N ALA A 4 0.94 14.41 22.08
CA ALA A 4 0.16 13.35 21.45
C ALA A 4 -1.33 13.56 21.72
N LEU A 5 -2.18 13.38 20.71
CA LEU A 5 -3.64 13.39 20.87
C LEU A 5 -4.07 12.22 21.76
N TYR A 6 -3.51 11.03 21.52
CA TYR A 6 -3.62 9.89 22.41
C TYR A 6 -2.36 9.01 22.31
N SER A 7 -2.19 8.13 23.28
CA SER A 7 -1.09 7.17 23.35
C SER A 7 -1.61 5.83 23.84
N THR A 8 -1.02 4.76 23.32
CA THR A 8 -1.17 3.38 23.79
C THR A 8 0.18 2.90 24.32
N LYS A 9 0.27 1.65 24.75
CA LYS A 9 1.56 1.02 25.07
C LYS A 9 2.49 0.95 23.85
N LEU A 10 1.92 0.74 22.66
CA LEU A 10 2.66 0.46 21.43
C LEU A 10 2.77 1.66 20.49
N GLY A 11 1.91 2.69 20.62
CA GLY A 11 1.91 3.77 19.65
C GLY A 11 1.42 5.10 20.17
N LYS A 12 1.66 6.14 19.38
CA LYS A 12 1.22 7.52 19.67
C LYS A 12 0.66 8.14 18.40
N TYR A 13 -0.46 8.85 18.54
CA TYR A 13 -1.09 9.60 17.47
C TYR A 13 -0.99 11.10 17.72
N TYR A 14 -0.57 11.86 16.70
CA TYR A 14 -0.34 13.30 16.78
C TYR A 14 -1.20 14.04 15.77
N ILE A 15 -1.60 15.26 16.08
CA ILE A 15 -2.17 16.23 15.13
C ILE A 15 -1.09 17.25 14.83
N ALA A 16 -0.50 17.16 13.63
CA ALA A 16 0.56 18.06 13.17
C ALA A 16 0.64 18.03 11.63
N LYS A 17 1.30 19.01 11.04
CA LYS A 17 1.81 18.84 9.69
C LYS A 17 2.95 17.84 9.72
N CYS A 18 2.99 16.90 8.79
CA CYS A 18 4.00 15.84 8.81
C CYS A 18 5.42 16.40 8.70
N GLU A 19 5.64 17.44 7.87
CA GLU A 19 6.93 18.07 7.68
C GLU A 19 7.46 18.69 9.00
N ASP A 20 6.58 19.39 9.72
CA ASP A 20 6.94 20.02 11.00
C ASP A 20 7.19 18.94 12.08
N PHE A 21 6.38 17.89 12.09
CA PHE A 21 6.56 16.78 13.03
C PHE A 21 7.90 16.08 12.79
N ILE A 22 8.22 15.75 11.55
CA ILE A 22 9.45 15.04 11.18
C ILE A 22 10.68 15.83 11.60
N LYS A 23 10.74 17.14 11.26
CA LYS A 23 11.88 18.00 11.58
C LYS A 23 12.17 18.11 13.08
N HIS A 24 11.14 18.01 13.93
CA HIS A 24 11.28 18.15 15.37
C HIS A 24 11.18 16.84 16.14
N SER A 25 10.98 15.71 15.44
CA SER A 25 10.92 14.38 16.06
C SER A 25 12.32 13.87 16.41
N LYS A 26 12.38 12.83 17.27
CA LYS A 26 13.61 12.09 17.56
C LYS A 26 13.62 10.74 16.84
N LEU A 27 13.00 10.67 15.65
CA LEU A 27 12.81 9.44 14.88
C LEU A 27 13.87 9.25 13.79
N GLN A 28 14.78 10.20 13.59
CA GLN A 28 15.85 10.10 12.59
C GLN A 28 16.64 8.81 12.77
N GLY A 29 16.77 8.03 11.69
CA GLY A 29 17.45 6.75 11.66
C GLY A 29 16.81 5.61 12.46
N LYS A 30 15.52 5.71 12.84
CA LYS A 30 14.87 4.74 13.74
C LYS A 30 13.62 4.08 13.17
N VAL A 31 13.09 4.58 12.06
CA VAL A 31 11.86 4.07 11.45
C VAL A 31 12.20 2.94 10.51
N GLN A 32 11.65 1.75 10.78
CA GLN A 32 11.82 0.60 9.91
C GLN A 32 10.90 0.65 8.70
N LEU A 33 9.67 1.13 8.91
CA LEU A 33 8.68 1.21 7.83
C LEU A 33 7.92 2.53 7.90
N ILE A 34 7.97 3.30 6.83
CA ILE A 34 6.99 4.36 6.53
C ILE A 34 5.94 3.75 5.63
N LEU A 35 4.71 3.60 6.11
CA LEU A 35 3.59 3.06 5.35
C LEU A 35 2.48 4.09 5.30
N THR A 36 2.15 4.59 4.11
CA THR A 36 1.25 5.73 4.01
C THR A 36 0.48 5.81 2.71
N SER A 37 -0.68 6.47 2.78
CA SER A 37 -1.51 6.86 1.64
C SER A 37 -1.72 8.37 1.69
N PRO A 38 -0.81 9.18 1.10
CA PRO A 38 -0.92 10.64 1.09
C PRO A 38 -2.17 11.08 0.34
N PRO A 39 -2.60 12.35 0.46
CA PRO A 39 -3.62 12.90 -0.42
C PRO A 39 -3.28 12.60 -1.88
N PHE A 40 -4.21 12.01 -2.63
CA PHE A 40 -3.95 11.64 -4.02
C PHE A 40 -3.85 12.88 -4.91
N PRO A 41 -3.02 12.85 -5.98
CA PRO A 41 -2.83 13.95 -6.91
C PRO A 41 -4.10 14.20 -7.72
N LEU A 42 -4.95 15.07 -7.24
CA LEU A 42 -6.19 15.41 -7.90
C LEU A 42 -6.04 16.72 -8.68
N ASN A 43 -6.50 16.72 -9.93
CA ASN A 43 -6.59 17.94 -10.74
C ASN A 43 -7.82 18.83 -10.35
N LYS A 44 -8.36 18.63 -9.13
CA LYS A 44 -9.49 19.38 -8.59
C LYS A 44 -9.28 19.69 -7.11
N LYS A 45 -9.39 20.97 -6.74
CA LYS A 45 -9.41 21.36 -5.31
C LYS A 45 -10.65 20.80 -4.62
N LYS A 46 -10.43 20.18 -3.48
CA LYS A 46 -11.48 19.74 -2.57
C LYS A 46 -11.69 20.72 -1.43
N LYS A 47 -12.79 20.62 -0.72
CA LYS A 47 -13.15 21.53 0.38
C LYS A 47 -12.11 21.59 1.51
N TYR A 48 -11.31 20.53 1.69
CA TYR A 48 -10.25 20.46 2.72
C TYR A 48 -8.89 21.03 2.26
N GLY A 49 -8.80 21.65 1.06
CA GLY A 49 -7.61 22.39 0.63
C GLY A 49 -6.44 21.49 0.24
N ASN A 50 -6.59 20.64 -0.79
CA ASN A 50 -5.47 19.89 -1.35
C ASN A 50 -4.67 20.68 -2.36
N PHE A 51 -3.38 20.41 -2.47
CA PHE A 51 -2.55 20.83 -3.59
C PHE A 51 -3.00 20.18 -4.90
N CYS A 52 -2.72 20.79 -6.04
CA CYS A 52 -3.10 20.32 -7.37
C CYS A 52 -1.94 20.51 -8.37
N GLY A 53 -1.86 19.64 -9.39
CA GLY A 53 -0.91 19.78 -10.47
C GLY A 53 0.54 19.86 -10.00
N GLU A 54 1.31 20.79 -10.52
CA GLU A 54 2.73 20.96 -10.19
C GLU A 54 2.96 21.36 -8.71
N GLU A 55 2.03 22.10 -8.11
CA GLU A 55 2.10 22.43 -6.68
C GLU A 55 2.06 21.16 -5.82
N TYR A 56 1.16 20.20 -6.15
CA TYR A 56 1.11 18.90 -5.50
C TYR A 56 2.42 18.15 -5.68
N LYS A 57 2.91 18.06 -6.91
CA LYS A 57 4.15 17.34 -7.23
C LYS A 57 5.33 17.91 -6.45
N SER A 58 5.53 19.21 -6.48
CA SER A 58 6.62 19.88 -5.75
C SER A 58 6.54 19.62 -4.24
N TRP A 59 5.35 19.73 -3.65
CA TRP A 59 5.13 19.40 -2.25
C TRP A 59 5.46 17.94 -1.94
N PHE A 60 4.91 17.01 -2.73
CA PHE A 60 5.11 15.58 -2.51
C PHE A 60 6.58 15.16 -2.63
N VAL A 61 7.26 15.65 -3.65
CA VAL A 61 8.69 15.38 -3.90
C VAL A 61 9.57 15.95 -2.77
N SER A 62 9.18 17.06 -2.16
CA SER A 62 9.92 17.63 -1.02
C SER A 62 9.88 16.76 0.25
N LEU A 63 8.98 15.78 0.33
CA LEU A 63 8.91 14.84 1.44
C LEU A 63 9.98 13.73 1.35
N ALA A 64 10.56 13.46 0.18
CA ALA A 64 11.49 12.36 -0.02
C ALA A 64 12.71 12.40 0.92
N PRO A 65 13.47 13.50 1.03
CA PRO A 65 14.59 13.58 1.96
C PRO A 65 14.15 13.55 3.43
N LEU A 66 12.96 14.05 3.74
CA LEU A 66 12.42 13.99 5.10
C LEU A 66 12.11 12.53 5.50
N PHE A 67 11.48 11.77 4.60
CA PHE A 67 11.15 10.37 4.86
C PHE A 67 12.42 9.51 4.93
N GLU A 68 13.35 9.71 3.99
CA GLU A 68 14.62 8.99 3.97
C GLU A 68 15.40 9.19 5.27
N SER A 69 15.45 10.41 5.81
CA SER A 69 16.17 10.72 7.04
C SER A 69 15.65 9.99 8.28
N LEU A 70 14.39 9.52 8.27
CA LEU A 70 13.81 8.76 9.37
C LEU A 70 14.22 7.29 9.35
N LEU A 71 14.54 6.73 8.17
CA LEU A 71 14.73 5.29 7.98
C LEU A 71 15.97 4.78 8.70
N THR A 72 15.83 3.56 9.27
CA THR A 72 16.98 2.70 9.58
C THR A 72 17.78 2.40 8.30
N ASP A 73 18.95 1.80 8.41
CA ASP A 73 19.79 1.53 7.23
C ASP A 73 19.14 0.56 6.24
N ASP A 74 18.32 -0.36 6.71
CA ASP A 74 17.56 -1.33 5.93
C ASP A 74 16.03 -1.03 5.90
N GLY A 75 15.65 0.18 6.30
CA GLY A 75 14.27 0.63 6.39
C GLY A 75 13.60 0.85 5.03
N SER A 76 12.29 0.87 5.04
CA SER A 76 11.43 0.92 3.86
C SER A 76 10.42 2.06 3.88
N ILE A 77 10.09 2.56 2.70
CA ILE A 77 8.96 3.46 2.45
C ILE A 77 7.97 2.74 1.53
N VAL A 78 6.72 2.68 1.92
CA VAL A 78 5.61 2.16 1.11
C VAL A 78 4.55 3.24 0.94
N ILE A 79 4.30 3.63 -0.30
CA ILE A 79 3.35 4.69 -0.64
C ILE A 79 2.26 4.12 -1.54
N GLU A 80 1.00 4.18 -1.08
CA GLU A 80 -0.16 3.93 -1.91
C GLU A 80 -0.58 5.22 -2.60
N MET A 81 -0.77 5.18 -3.93
CA MET A 81 -1.18 6.32 -4.74
C MET A 81 -2.20 5.93 -5.81
N GLY A 82 -3.32 6.65 -5.85
CA GLY A 82 -4.36 6.44 -6.83
C GLY A 82 -4.08 7.15 -8.15
N ASN A 83 -4.71 6.66 -9.20
CA ASN A 83 -4.71 7.28 -10.52
C ASN A 83 -5.36 8.67 -10.48
N SER A 84 -4.95 9.55 -11.37
CA SER A 84 -5.59 10.85 -11.57
C SER A 84 -6.02 11.04 -13.04
N TRP A 85 -7.02 11.89 -13.22
CA TRP A 85 -7.62 12.16 -14.53
C TRP A 85 -7.58 13.65 -14.83
N GLU A 86 -7.39 13.99 -16.11
CA GLU A 86 -7.45 15.37 -16.56
C GLU A 86 -8.87 15.91 -16.40
N LYS A 87 -8.99 17.13 -15.87
CA LYS A 87 -10.29 17.75 -15.60
C LYS A 87 -11.07 17.95 -16.92
N GLY A 88 -12.30 17.41 -16.98
CA GLY A 88 -13.19 17.58 -18.12
C GLY A 88 -12.75 16.84 -19.40
N ARG A 89 -11.77 15.93 -19.33
CA ARG A 89 -11.24 15.17 -20.45
C ARG A 89 -11.19 13.67 -20.14
N PRO A 90 -11.47 12.80 -21.12
CA PRO A 90 -11.37 11.34 -20.95
C PRO A 90 -9.92 10.83 -21.05
N ILE A 91 -8.99 11.53 -20.40
CA ILE A 91 -7.54 11.28 -20.47
C ILE A 91 -7.01 11.12 -19.05
N GLN A 92 -6.27 10.05 -18.82
CA GLN A 92 -5.57 9.83 -17.57
C GLN A 92 -4.40 10.82 -17.44
N SER A 93 -4.28 11.45 -16.29
CA SER A 93 -3.14 12.31 -15.98
C SER A 93 -1.93 11.48 -15.60
N LEU A 94 -0.75 11.93 -15.98
CA LEU A 94 0.52 11.32 -15.56
C LEU A 94 1.03 11.89 -14.22
N LEU A 95 0.28 12.77 -13.58
CA LEU A 95 0.75 13.49 -12.39
C LEU A 95 1.19 12.55 -11.25
N HIS A 96 0.43 11.48 -11.00
CA HIS A 96 0.76 10.50 -9.96
C HIS A 96 2.07 9.77 -10.27
N LEU A 97 2.29 9.33 -11.51
CA LEU A 97 3.53 8.65 -11.92
C LEU A 97 4.73 9.60 -11.86
N LYS A 98 4.59 10.82 -12.38
CA LYS A 98 5.65 11.83 -12.31
C LYS A 98 6.02 12.15 -10.85
N SER A 99 5.01 12.28 -9.98
CA SER A 99 5.25 12.53 -8.55
C SER A 99 6.02 11.39 -7.90
N LEU A 100 5.64 10.13 -8.16
CA LEU A 100 6.35 8.96 -7.63
C LEU A 100 7.76 8.84 -8.19
N MET A 101 7.95 9.04 -9.50
CA MET A 101 9.28 8.98 -10.14
C MET A 101 10.21 10.05 -9.57
N GLU A 102 9.79 11.32 -9.57
CA GLU A 102 10.59 12.41 -9.04
C GLU A 102 10.83 12.29 -7.52
N PHE A 103 9.95 11.62 -6.78
CA PHE A 103 10.16 11.30 -5.37
C PHE A 103 11.33 10.32 -5.19
N VAL A 104 11.36 9.23 -5.97
CA VAL A 104 12.43 8.22 -5.93
C VAL A 104 13.77 8.79 -6.44
N GLU A 105 13.71 9.57 -7.52
CA GLU A 105 14.88 10.16 -8.18
C GLU A 105 15.33 11.49 -7.52
N ASN A 106 14.80 11.83 -6.35
CA ASN A 106 15.14 13.06 -5.63
C ASN A 106 16.65 13.06 -5.28
N LYS A 107 17.34 14.11 -5.70
CA LYS A 107 18.80 14.23 -5.54
C LYS A 107 19.25 14.40 -4.08
N ASP A 108 18.34 14.88 -3.23
CA ASP A 108 18.58 15.08 -1.80
C ASP A 108 18.18 13.86 -0.97
N ALA A 109 17.70 12.79 -1.62
CA ALA A 109 17.31 11.52 -1.00
C ALA A 109 17.94 10.35 -1.76
N ASN A 110 18.55 9.43 -1.03
CA ASN A 110 19.17 8.23 -1.61
C ASN A 110 18.17 7.08 -1.64
N LEU A 111 17.13 7.18 -2.48
CA LEU A 111 16.08 6.19 -2.59
C LEU A 111 16.18 5.32 -3.84
N ARG A 112 15.67 4.10 -3.75
CA ARG A 112 15.55 3.13 -4.85
C ARG A 112 14.16 2.53 -4.82
N LEU A 113 13.57 2.30 -5.98
CA LEU A 113 12.34 1.52 -6.11
C LEU A 113 12.69 0.04 -5.98
N CYS A 114 12.32 -0.59 -4.86
CA CYS A 114 12.53 -2.01 -4.65
C CYS A 114 11.54 -2.84 -5.47
N GLN A 115 10.24 -2.47 -5.40
CA GLN A 115 9.19 -3.15 -6.16
C GLN A 115 7.94 -2.27 -6.28
N GLU A 116 7.26 -2.37 -7.41
CA GLU A 116 5.90 -1.88 -7.57
C GLU A 116 4.89 -2.99 -7.29
N PHE A 117 3.85 -2.65 -6.54
CA PHE A 117 2.66 -3.47 -6.34
C PHE A 117 1.44 -2.76 -6.93
N ILE A 118 0.49 -3.55 -7.40
CA ILE A 118 -0.82 -3.09 -7.85
C ILE A 118 -1.87 -3.56 -6.85
N CYS A 119 -2.61 -2.63 -6.29
CA CYS A 119 -3.74 -2.94 -5.43
C CYS A 119 -5.03 -2.88 -6.24
N TYR A 120 -5.53 -4.05 -6.66
CA TYR A 120 -6.74 -4.20 -7.46
C TYR A 120 -7.97 -4.33 -6.59
N ASN A 121 -8.99 -3.52 -6.87
CA ASN A 121 -10.29 -3.57 -6.20
C ASN A 121 -11.41 -3.91 -7.19
N PRO A 122 -11.83 -5.18 -7.28
CA PRO A 122 -12.89 -5.61 -8.21
C PRO A 122 -14.28 -5.02 -7.88
N ALA A 123 -14.50 -4.57 -6.64
CA ALA A 123 -15.75 -3.95 -6.20
C ALA A 123 -15.79 -2.43 -6.40
N ARG A 124 -14.80 -1.86 -7.09
CA ARG A 124 -14.76 -0.41 -7.31
C ARG A 124 -15.92 0.04 -8.20
N LEU A 125 -16.61 1.09 -7.77
CA LEU A 125 -17.69 1.69 -8.56
C LEU A 125 -17.14 2.23 -9.90
N PRO A 126 -17.96 2.20 -10.98
CA PRO A 126 -17.58 2.73 -12.27
C PRO A 126 -17.10 4.18 -12.17
N SER A 127 -15.80 4.37 -12.35
CA SER A 127 -15.14 5.67 -12.23
C SER A 127 -14.05 5.79 -13.31
N PRO A 128 -13.86 6.98 -13.92
CA PRO A 128 -14.71 8.17 -13.81
C PRO A 128 -16.08 7.97 -14.48
N ALA A 129 -17.17 8.24 -13.77
CA ALA A 129 -18.52 7.91 -14.21
C ALA A 129 -18.91 8.52 -15.57
N GLU A 130 -18.51 9.77 -15.83
CA GLU A 130 -18.74 10.46 -17.12
C GLU A 130 -18.25 9.64 -18.30
N TRP A 131 -17.05 9.08 -18.23
CA TRP A 131 -16.40 8.39 -19.34
C TRP A 131 -16.69 6.89 -19.38
N VAL A 132 -16.92 6.28 -18.21
CA VAL A 132 -17.18 4.84 -18.08
C VAL A 132 -18.65 4.53 -18.28
N THR A 133 -19.53 5.22 -17.56
CA THR A 133 -20.97 4.90 -17.50
C THR A 133 -21.77 5.70 -18.53
N VAL A 134 -21.52 7.02 -18.63
CA VAL A 134 -22.31 7.91 -19.50
C VAL A 134 -21.83 7.80 -20.94
N LYS A 135 -20.57 8.12 -21.21
CA LYS A 135 -19.99 8.11 -22.56
C LYS A 135 -19.58 6.71 -23.04
N LYS A 136 -19.36 5.76 -22.12
CA LYS A 136 -19.00 4.35 -22.42
C LYS A 136 -17.73 4.19 -23.28
N ILE A 137 -16.74 5.05 -23.06
CA ILE A 137 -15.49 5.11 -23.84
C ILE A 137 -14.25 4.78 -23.03
N ARG A 138 -14.40 4.39 -21.74
CA ARG A 138 -13.29 3.97 -20.86
C ARG A 138 -13.71 2.78 -20.01
N ALA A 139 -12.72 1.97 -19.62
CA ALA A 139 -12.88 0.94 -18.62
C ALA A 139 -12.93 1.55 -17.21
N ILE A 140 -13.37 0.74 -16.24
CA ILE A 140 -13.37 1.13 -14.82
C ILE A 140 -11.91 1.26 -14.36
N ASP A 141 -11.60 2.38 -13.70
CA ASP A 141 -10.33 2.59 -13.01
C ASP A 141 -10.37 1.87 -11.64
N SER A 142 -9.80 0.67 -11.58
CA SER A 142 -10.05 -0.28 -10.50
C SER A 142 -8.81 -0.64 -9.66
N PHE A 143 -7.70 0.06 -9.81
CA PHE A 143 -6.49 -0.20 -9.03
C PHE A 143 -5.82 1.06 -8.51
N THR A 144 -4.91 0.89 -7.54
CA THR A 144 -3.96 1.90 -7.07
C THR A 144 -2.55 1.35 -7.20
N HIS A 145 -1.58 2.25 -7.38
CA HIS A 145 -0.16 1.94 -7.34
C HIS A 145 0.33 1.90 -5.90
N ILE A 146 1.20 0.95 -5.58
CA ILE A 146 1.92 0.91 -4.31
C ILE A 146 3.39 0.76 -4.63
N TRP A 147 4.18 1.75 -4.25
CA TRP A 147 5.60 1.74 -4.47
C TRP A 147 6.34 1.46 -3.17
N TRP A 148 7.10 0.38 -3.17
CA TRP A 148 8.03 0.04 -2.10
C TRP A 148 9.44 0.53 -2.46
N MET A 149 9.98 1.38 -1.62
CA MET A 149 11.26 2.07 -1.79
C MET A 149 12.14 1.85 -0.56
N SER A 150 13.45 1.93 -0.74
CA SER A 150 14.44 1.92 0.34
C SER A 150 15.67 2.73 -0.05
N LYS A 151 16.48 3.11 0.94
CA LYS A 151 17.82 3.66 0.72
C LYS A 151 18.91 2.60 0.54
N ASN A 152 18.56 1.31 0.69
CA ASN A 152 19.45 0.16 0.59
C ASN A 152 18.96 -0.80 -0.49
N ASP A 153 19.87 -1.44 -1.21
CA ASP A 153 19.55 -2.48 -2.21
C ASP A 153 19.02 -3.77 -1.55
N TYR A 154 19.32 -3.96 -0.27
CA TYR A 154 18.91 -5.12 0.53
C TYR A 154 18.12 -4.70 1.77
N PRO A 155 16.91 -4.13 1.60
CA PRO A 155 16.07 -3.75 2.72
C PRO A 155 15.59 -4.97 3.50
N LYS A 156 15.25 -4.77 4.78
CA LYS A 156 14.61 -5.81 5.58
C LYS A 156 13.30 -6.25 4.93
N ALA A 157 13.18 -7.54 4.63
CA ALA A 157 11.96 -8.13 4.08
C ALA A 157 11.93 -9.64 4.33
N ASN A 158 10.74 -10.19 4.58
CA ASN A 158 10.55 -11.62 4.76
C ASN A 158 9.26 -12.09 4.10
N ASN A 159 9.37 -12.59 2.87
CA ASN A 159 8.22 -13.08 2.09
C ASN A 159 7.59 -14.37 2.66
N GLN A 160 8.23 -15.04 3.62
CA GLN A 160 7.66 -16.22 4.28
C GLN A 160 6.53 -15.87 5.25
N ARG A 161 6.38 -14.59 5.63
CA ARG A 161 5.30 -14.12 6.49
C ARG A 161 4.04 -13.73 5.69
N ILE A 162 4.18 -13.55 4.38
CA ILE A 162 3.10 -13.12 3.48
C ILE A 162 2.77 -14.21 2.44
N LEU A 163 2.95 -15.49 2.78
CA LEU A 163 2.61 -16.59 1.88
C LEU A 163 1.11 -16.69 1.63
N ARG A 164 0.77 -17.17 0.44
CA ARG A 164 -0.60 -17.46 0.02
C ARG A 164 -0.84 -18.97 0.05
N PRO A 165 -2.07 -19.46 0.26
CA PRO A 165 -2.38 -20.88 0.07
C PRO A 165 -2.01 -21.33 -1.32
N TYR A 166 -1.66 -22.58 -1.43
CA TYR A 166 -1.43 -23.20 -2.72
C TYR A 166 -2.68 -23.16 -3.60
N SER A 167 -2.49 -22.80 -4.86
CA SER A 167 -3.52 -22.95 -5.88
C SER A 167 -3.93 -24.43 -6.03
N LYS A 168 -5.13 -24.68 -6.54
CA LYS A 168 -5.57 -26.05 -6.85
C LYS A 168 -4.59 -26.80 -7.76
N SER A 169 -3.96 -26.09 -8.70
CA SER A 169 -2.94 -26.66 -9.59
C SER A 169 -1.67 -27.07 -8.82
N MET A 170 -1.23 -26.24 -7.88
CA MET A 170 -0.07 -26.56 -7.05
C MET A 170 -0.36 -27.72 -6.08
N GLN A 171 -1.53 -27.77 -5.48
CA GLN A 171 -1.98 -28.89 -4.63
C GLN A 171 -1.98 -30.20 -5.43
N LYS A 172 -2.51 -30.19 -6.67
CA LYS A 172 -2.49 -31.35 -7.58
C LYS A 172 -1.05 -31.74 -7.94
N LEU A 173 -0.17 -30.79 -8.18
CA LEU A 173 1.25 -31.05 -8.47
C LEU A 173 1.93 -31.78 -7.28
N LEU A 174 1.78 -31.23 -6.08
CA LEU A 174 2.36 -31.82 -4.86
C LEU A 174 1.83 -33.23 -4.60
N SER A 175 0.51 -33.45 -4.77
CA SER A 175 -0.10 -34.77 -4.59
C SER A 175 0.33 -35.77 -5.66
N SER A 176 0.56 -35.36 -6.89
CA SER A 176 1.00 -36.27 -7.98
C SER A 176 2.48 -36.59 -7.93
N GLY A 177 3.29 -35.72 -7.29
CA GLY A 177 4.75 -35.84 -7.24
C GLY A 177 5.44 -35.81 -8.62
N LYS A 178 4.73 -35.36 -9.67
CA LYS A 178 5.25 -35.35 -11.05
C LYS A 178 5.16 -33.94 -11.61
N TYR A 179 6.32 -33.38 -11.95
CA TYR A 179 6.40 -32.08 -12.61
C TYR A 179 6.76 -32.24 -14.10
N ASN A 180 6.14 -31.45 -14.95
CA ASN A 180 6.48 -31.40 -16.37
C ASN A 180 7.84 -30.65 -16.54
N ALA A 181 8.91 -31.43 -16.45
CA ALA A 181 10.29 -30.96 -16.55
C ALA A 181 10.73 -30.72 -18.00
N GLY A 182 11.91 -30.13 -18.18
CA GLY A 182 12.56 -29.96 -19.46
C GLY A 182 12.77 -28.50 -19.88
N ALA A 183 13.20 -28.31 -21.11
CA ALA A 183 13.42 -26.99 -21.69
C ALA A 183 12.08 -26.31 -22.05
N ARG A 184 11.97 -25.03 -21.74
CA ARG A 184 10.82 -24.19 -22.12
C ARG A 184 11.19 -23.37 -23.36
N PRO A 185 10.20 -22.89 -24.14
CA PRO A 185 10.46 -21.98 -25.26
C PRO A 185 11.24 -20.72 -24.88
N SER A 186 11.19 -20.33 -23.59
CA SER A 186 11.96 -19.24 -23.00
C SER A 186 13.39 -19.61 -22.60
N GLU A 187 13.91 -20.76 -23.07
CA GLU A 187 15.25 -21.33 -22.78
C GLU A 187 15.49 -21.73 -21.33
N HIS A 188 14.55 -21.50 -20.42
CA HIS A 188 14.65 -21.98 -19.04
C HIS A 188 14.52 -23.50 -18.95
N LYS A 189 15.50 -24.14 -18.29
CA LYS A 189 15.44 -25.55 -17.94
C LYS A 189 14.89 -25.74 -16.54
N ILE A 190 13.87 -26.57 -16.42
CA ILE A 190 13.23 -26.86 -15.13
C ILE A 190 13.50 -28.35 -14.83
N SER A 191 14.05 -28.64 -13.65
CA SER A 191 14.34 -30.02 -13.25
C SER A 191 13.06 -30.76 -12.81
N GLU A 192 13.10 -32.10 -12.87
CA GLU A 192 11.99 -32.95 -12.43
C GLU A 192 11.62 -32.79 -10.95
N LYS A 193 12.60 -32.38 -10.13
CA LYS A 193 12.41 -32.13 -8.69
C LYS A 193 11.96 -30.70 -8.37
N SER A 194 11.88 -29.82 -9.38
CA SER A 194 11.44 -28.44 -9.16
C SER A 194 10.00 -28.40 -8.69
N PHE A 195 9.72 -27.49 -7.76
CA PHE A 195 8.39 -27.25 -7.18
C PHE A 195 7.75 -28.42 -6.42
N LEU A 196 8.42 -29.57 -6.25
CA LEU A 196 7.90 -30.72 -5.52
C LEU A 196 8.14 -30.62 -4.00
N LYS A 197 8.96 -29.68 -3.55
CA LYS A 197 9.13 -29.44 -2.12
C LYS A 197 7.91 -28.71 -1.58
N GLU A 198 7.24 -29.31 -0.62
CA GLU A 198 6.15 -28.67 0.11
C GLU A 198 6.70 -27.60 1.05
N ASN A 199 6.12 -26.42 1.01
CA ASN A 199 6.39 -25.27 1.88
C ASN A 199 5.09 -24.88 2.59
N LYS A 200 5.12 -23.85 3.44
CA LYS A 200 3.92 -23.37 4.14
C LYS A 200 2.90 -22.69 3.21
N GLY A 201 3.24 -22.47 1.94
CA GLY A 201 2.40 -21.83 0.94
C GLY A 201 3.19 -21.34 -0.26
N SER A 202 2.53 -20.63 -1.16
CA SER A 202 3.12 -19.96 -2.32
C SER A 202 3.54 -18.53 -1.98
N ILE A 203 4.62 -18.07 -2.57
CA ILE A 203 5.05 -16.66 -2.47
C ILE A 203 3.93 -15.75 -3.04
N SER A 204 3.62 -14.67 -2.35
CA SER A 204 2.64 -13.68 -2.78
C SER A 204 3.06 -12.97 -4.06
N HIS A 205 2.09 -12.63 -4.89
CA HIS A 205 2.32 -11.82 -6.08
C HIS A 205 2.36 -10.33 -5.71
N ASN A 206 2.91 -9.51 -6.61
CA ASN A 206 2.87 -8.06 -6.48
C ASN A 206 1.56 -7.43 -7.02
N VAL A 207 0.61 -8.23 -7.47
CA VAL A 207 -0.77 -7.81 -7.69
C VAL A 207 -1.62 -8.27 -6.52
N LEU A 208 -2.06 -7.31 -5.71
CA LEU A 208 -2.85 -7.51 -4.51
C LEU A 208 -4.32 -7.29 -4.87
N GLU A 209 -5.12 -8.35 -4.84
CA GLU A 209 -6.55 -8.25 -5.13
C GLU A 209 -7.34 -7.97 -3.85
N LEU A 210 -8.10 -6.89 -3.85
CA LEU A 210 -9.07 -6.56 -2.81
C LEU A 210 -10.42 -7.15 -3.19
N SER A 211 -10.78 -8.32 -2.69
CA SER A 211 -12.09 -8.91 -2.96
C SER A 211 -13.08 -8.67 -1.81
N SER A 212 -14.37 -8.70 -2.12
CA SER A 212 -15.44 -8.58 -1.12
C SER A 212 -15.70 -9.95 -0.47
N ILE A 213 -15.20 -10.19 0.74
CA ILE A 213 -15.69 -11.31 1.56
C ILE A 213 -16.75 -10.77 2.51
N ASN A 214 -17.95 -11.34 2.43
CA ASN A 214 -18.97 -11.26 3.47
C ASN A 214 -18.57 -12.25 4.56
N GLY A 215 -18.04 -11.77 5.67
CA GLY A 215 -17.78 -12.63 6.83
C GLY A 215 -16.93 -11.92 7.89
N ASP A 216 -17.37 -12.06 9.13
CA ASP A 216 -16.69 -11.54 10.34
C ASP A 216 -15.45 -12.37 10.74
N ASP A 217 -14.85 -13.11 9.83
CA ASP A 217 -13.76 -14.04 10.14
C ASP A 217 -12.40 -13.32 10.08
N LEU A 218 -11.99 -12.81 11.24
CA LEU A 218 -10.67 -12.20 11.50
C LEU A 218 -9.50 -13.20 11.41
N ARG A 219 -9.76 -14.46 11.01
CA ARG A 219 -8.78 -15.55 10.98
C ARG A 219 -8.47 -16.08 9.59
N LEU A 220 -8.76 -15.31 8.53
CA LEU A 220 -8.40 -15.76 7.20
C LEU A 220 -6.88 -15.63 7.02
N PRO A 221 -6.20 -16.70 6.60
CA PRO A 221 -4.81 -16.63 6.23
C PRO A 221 -4.66 -15.61 5.10
N TYR A 222 -3.55 -14.89 5.05
CA TYR A 222 -3.21 -13.81 4.10
C TYR A 222 -3.38 -14.12 2.60
N SER A 223 -3.93 -15.26 2.29
CA SER A 223 -4.11 -15.79 0.96
C SER A 223 -5.24 -15.19 0.13
N MET A 224 -6.08 -14.37 0.75
CA MET A 224 -7.14 -13.66 0.05
C MET A 224 -7.27 -12.28 0.67
N LEU A 225 -6.47 -11.32 0.21
CA LEU A 225 -6.67 -9.90 0.46
C LEU A 225 -7.95 -9.46 -0.26
N SER A 226 -9.06 -9.82 0.33
CA SER A 226 -10.40 -9.71 -0.20
C SER A 226 -11.14 -8.63 0.54
N ILE A 227 -10.86 -7.34 0.23
CA ILE A 227 -11.44 -6.23 0.98
C ILE A 227 -11.92 -5.15 0.04
N ALA A 228 -13.20 -4.89 0.09
CA ALA A 228 -13.75 -3.67 -0.44
C ALA A 228 -13.44 -2.51 0.52
N ASN A 229 -12.69 -1.51 0.06
CA ASN A 229 -12.53 -0.21 0.73
C ASN A 229 -13.87 0.50 1.01
N THR A 230 -14.95 -0.06 0.52
CA THR A 230 -16.31 0.48 0.58
C THR A 230 -17.22 -0.25 1.56
N LYS A 231 -16.67 -0.99 2.54
CA LYS A 231 -17.51 -1.55 3.61
C LYS A 231 -18.18 -0.42 4.39
N SER A 232 -19.38 -0.04 3.95
CA SER A 232 -20.23 0.95 4.62
C SER A 232 -20.63 0.51 6.03
N ASN A 233 -20.29 -0.72 6.42
CA ASN A 233 -20.72 -1.34 7.67
C ASN A 233 -19.58 -2.09 8.40
N ASP A 234 -18.31 -1.71 8.21
CA ASP A 234 -17.20 -2.28 8.98
C ASP A 234 -17.21 -1.80 10.44
N PHE A 235 -16.33 -2.40 11.26
CA PHE A 235 -16.21 -2.05 12.69
C PHE A 235 -15.96 -0.55 12.91
N TYR A 236 -15.06 0.06 12.12
CA TYR A 236 -14.75 1.48 12.22
C TYR A 236 -15.99 2.34 11.91
N THR A 237 -16.65 2.08 10.79
CA THR A 237 -17.84 2.85 10.37
C THR A 237 -19.00 2.68 11.37
N ARG A 238 -19.24 1.45 11.86
CA ARG A 238 -20.24 1.19 12.90
C ARG A 238 -19.90 1.95 14.19
N THR A 239 -18.64 1.95 14.60
CA THR A 239 -18.18 2.66 15.81
C THR A 239 -18.34 4.17 15.68
N CYS A 240 -17.95 4.74 14.52
CA CYS A 240 -18.15 6.17 14.25
C CYS A 240 -19.65 6.53 14.34
N LYS A 241 -20.51 5.78 13.64
CA LYS A 241 -21.97 6.00 13.69
C LYS A 241 -22.53 5.92 15.10
N LYS A 242 -22.13 4.88 15.85
CA LYS A 242 -22.57 4.69 17.25
C LYS A 242 -22.16 5.86 18.16
N ARG A 243 -21.01 6.49 17.88
CA ARG A 243 -20.47 7.61 18.67
C ARG A 243 -20.79 9.00 18.09
N GLY A 244 -21.57 9.09 17.00
CA GLY A 244 -21.91 10.35 16.35
C GLY A 244 -20.75 11.00 15.58
N PHE A 245 -19.70 10.24 15.23
CA PHE A 245 -18.58 10.76 14.45
C PHE A 245 -18.80 10.54 12.96
N THR A 246 -18.31 11.48 12.15
CA THR A 246 -18.25 11.30 10.69
C THR A 246 -17.08 10.38 10.34
N PRO A 247 -17.30 9.24 9.66
CA PRO A 247 -16.21 8.37 9.24
C PRO A 247 -15.29 9.07 8.25
N HIS A 248 -13.98 8.78 8.32
CA HIS A 248 -13.02 9.27 7.33
C HIS A 248 -13.36 8.67 5.95
N PRO A 249 -13.46 9.48 4.88
CA PRO A 249 -13.99 9.03 3.58
C PRO A 249 -13.03 8.14 2.79
N ALA A 250 -11.73 8.25 3.05
CA ALA A 250 -10.69 7.49 2.37
C ALA A 250 -9.79 6.84 3.42
N ARG A 251 -9.73 5.52 3.40
CA ARG A 251 -8.94 4.73 4.37
C ARG A 251 -8.12 3.69 3.64
N MET A 252 -6.88 3.49 4.07
CA MET A 252 -6.11 2.33 3.65
C MET A 252 -6.82 1.05 4.16
N PRO A 253 -6.93 -0.01 3.36
CA PRO A 253 -7.43 -1.31 3.83
C PRO A 253 -6.54 -1.87 4.94
N LEU A 254 -7.16 -2.46 5.99
CA LEU A 254 -6.43 -3.09 7.10
C LEU A 254 -5.43 -4.13 6.60
N GLU A 255 -5.85 -4.94 5.68
CA GLU A 255 -5.09 -6.06 5.13
C GLU A 255 -3.91 -5.60 4.28
N LEU A 256 -4.06 -4.44 3.61
CA LEU A 256 -2.94 -3.83 2.92
C LEU A 256 -1.87 -3.37 3.92
N ALA A 257 -2.31 -2.73 5.01
CA ALA A 257 -1.39 -2.30 6.06
C ALA A 257 -0.70 -3.51 6.72
N SER A 258 -1.47 -4.52 7.13
CA SER A 258 -0.91 -5.74 7.73
C SER A 258 0.06 -6.46 6.79
N PHE A 259 -0.26 -6.57 5.50
CA PHE A 259 0.62 -7.19 4.51
C PHE A 259 2.02 -6.57 4.50
N PHE A 260 2.13 -5.24 4.45
CA PHE A 260 3.43 -4.58 4.40
C PHE A 260 4.13 -4.56 5.76
N ILE A 261 3.40 -4.50 6.86
CA ILE A 261 3.97 -4.61 8.21
C ILE A 261 4.60 -5.99 8.38
N ASP A 262 3.86 -7.08 8.11
CA ASP A 262 4.39 -8.44 8.21
C ASP A 262 5.54 -8.69 7.25
N PHE A 263 5.50 -8.10 6.05
CA PHE A 263 6.53 -8.30 5.03
C PHE A 263 7.84 -7.60 5.39
N LEU A 264 7.79 -6.37 5.96
CA LEU A 264 8.92 -5.44 6.00
C LEU A 264 9.41 -5.10 7.43
N THR A 265 8.76 -5.62 8.47
CA THR A 265 9.13 -5.32 9.85
C THR A 265 9.26 -6.56 10.72
N ASP A 266 9.96 -6.44 11.83
CA ASP A 266 10.01 -7.39 12.94
C ASP A 266 9.30 -6.82 14.16
N GLU A 267 9.02 -7.66 15.16
CA GLU A 267 8.48 -7.21 16.45
C GLU A 267 9.43 -6.19 17.11
N GLY A 268 8.89 -5.07 17.54
CA GLY A 268 9.63 -3.96 18.15
C GLY A 268 10.13 -2.91 17.15
N ASP A 269 10.00 -3.13 15.87
CA ASP A 269 10.33 -2.12 14.84
C ASP A 269 9.34 -0.95 14.86
N ILE A 270 9.82 0.23 14.52
CA ILE A 270 8.96 1.44 14.45
C ILE A 270 8.31 1.54 13.07
N VAL A 271 6.98 1.56 13.07
CA VAL A 271 6.16 1.87 11.89
C VAL A 271 5.64 3.31 12.01
N PHE A 272 5.79 4.09 10.96
CA PHE A 272 5.36 5.50 10.92
C PHE A 272 4.42 5.77 9.75
N ASP A 273 3.28 6.41 10.03
CA ASP A 273 2.34 6.89 9.02
C ASP A 273 2.20 8.42 9.11
N PRO A 274 2.84 9.19 8.21
CA PRO A 274 2.75 10.64 8.20
C PRO A 274 1.37 11.20 7.85
N PHE A 275 0.48 10.37 7.26
CA PHE A 275 -0.87 10.76 6.84
C PHE A 275 -1.92 9.81 7.44
N GLY A 276 -1.80 9.49 8.72
CA GLY A 276 -2.49 8.42 9.44
C GLY A 276 -4.02 8.40 9.33
N GLY A 277 -4.68 9.52 9.04
CA GLY A 277 -6.13 9.58 8.79
C GLY A 277 -6.97 8.88 9.87
N SER A 278 -7.56 7.72 9.52
CA SER A 278 -8.29 6.85 10.47
C SER A 278 -7.38 5.99 11.36
N ASN A 279 -6.07 6.15 11.25
CA ASN A 279 -5.05 5.37 11.97
C ASN A 279 -5.08 3.85 11.67
N THR A 280 -5.33 3.49 10.42
CA THR A 280 -5.32 2.08 9.99
C THR A 280 -3.95 1.44 10.22
N THR A 281 -2.87 2.13 9.82
CA THR A 281 -1.49 1.67 10.01
C THR A 281 -1.18 1.44 11.48
N GLY A 282 -1.50 2.40 12.36
CA GLY A 282 -1.26 2.25 13.80
C GLY A 282 -2.20 1.26 14.50
N PHE A 283 -3.29 0.82 13.86
CA PHE A 283 -4.13 -0.28 14.36
C PHE A 283 -3.54 -1.65 14.00
N CYS A 284 -2.86 -1.76 12.87
CA CYS A 284 -2.24 -3.01 12.39
C CYS A 284 -0.85 -3.25 13.01
N ALA A 285 -0.10 -2.18 13.30
CA ALA A 285 1.20 -2.23 13.97
C ALA A 285 1.04 -2.39 15.48
#